data_7f488eec9fa6b4afff1bf2bc4c5b0a2d
#
_entry.id   7f488eec9fa6b4afff1bf2bc4c5b0a2d
#
_cell.length_a   1.000
_cell.length_b   1.000
_cell.length_c   1.000
_cell.angle_alpha   90.00
_cell.angle_beta   90.00
_cell.angle_gamma   90.00
#
_symmetry.space_group_name_H-M   'P 1'
#
loop_
_entity.id
_entity.type
_entity.pdbx_description
1 polymer ?
#
loop_
_entity_poly.entity_id
_entity_poly.type
_entity_poly.pdbx_seq_one_letter_code
_entity_poly.pdbx_strand_id
1 'polypeptide(L)'
;MENGKLNKPANIIEELTVQYWFEKNDVLNHPNEKDVFKIKNRRKYYNIEEGAVKGKSFKRLHRWRYSPTAAYGNNEVHLHPYLPRRISVAEALAIQSLPEWFELPEELPISKKFKTVGNGVPYLLAYGIADELYKWLVNR
;
A
#
# COMPACT_ATOMS: atom_id res chain seq x y z
N MET A 1 -8.22 -15.04 -17.09
CA MET A 1 -7.06 -15.60 -16.36
C MET A 1 -7.51 -15.78 -14.92
N GLU A 2 -7.56 -17.02 -14.48
CA GLU A 2 -7.76 -17.30 -13.06
C GLU A 2 -6.66 -16.59 -12.28
N ASN A 3 -7.06 -15.89 -11.24
CA ASN A 3 -6.14 -15.32 -10.25
C ASN A 3 -5.45 -16.49 -9.52
N GLY A 4 -4.45 -17.09 -10.18
CA GLY A 4 -3.69 -18.18 -9.61
C GLY A 4 -3.20 -17.74 -8.24
N LYS A 5 -3.54 -18.52 -7.20
CA LYS A 5 -2.95 -18.37 -5.88
C LYS A 5 -1.44 -18.57 -6.05
N LEU A 6 -0.71 -17.47 -6.21
CA LEU A 6 0.74 -17.54 -6.10
C LEU A 6 1.06 -18.07 -4.70
N ASN A 7 1.65 -19.23 -4.63
CA ASN A 7 2.07 -19.83 -3.38
C ASN A 7 3.03 -18.88 -2.66
N LYS A 8 2.87 -18.78 -1.36
CA LYS A 8 3.79 -18.02 -0.51
C LYS A 8 5.19 -18.66 -0.62
N PRO A 9 6.23 -17.88 -0.96
CA PRO A 9 7.59 -18.41 -0.98
C PRO A 9 8.01 -18.87 0.42
N ALA A 10 8.82 -19.93 0.48
CA ALA A 10 9.48 -20.29 1.73
C ALA A 10 10.52 -19.21 2.10
N ASN A 11 10.70 -18.96 3.39
CA ASN A 11 11.74 -18.06 3.92
C ASN A 11 11.56 -16.56 3.60
N ILE A 12 10.33 -16.05 3.51
CA ILE A 12 10.08 -14.62 3.48
C ILE A 12 9.75 -14.09 4.88
N ILE A 13 10.13 -12.85 5.14
CA ILE A 13 9.70 -12.11 6.31
C ILE A 13 8.30 -11.56 5.98
N GLU A 14 7.27 -12.12 6.59
CA GLU A 14 5.87 -11.80 6.27
C GLU A 14 5.55 -10.32 6.44
N GLU A 15 6.02 -9.73 7.53
CA GLU A 15 5.81 -8.33 7.90
C GLU A 15 6.37 -7.34 6.87
N LEU A 16 7.20 -7.81 5.94
CA LEU A 16 7.70 -7.00 4.84
C LEU A 16 6.86 -7.14 3.56
N THR A 17 5.77 -7.92 3.60
CA THR A 17 4.96 -8.17 2.40
C THR A 17 3.68 -7.34 2.35
N VAL A 18 3.26 -6.99 1.13
CA VAL A 18 2.00 -6.27 0.90
C VAL A 18 0.80 -7.07 1.40
N GLN A 19 0.80 -8.39 1.17
CA GLN A 19 -0.31 -9.26 1.57
C GLN A 19 -0.50 -9.30 3.10
N TYR A 20 0.59 -9.38 3.84
CA TYR A 20 0.55 -9.34 5.31
C TYR A 20 -0.17 -8.08 5.82
N TRP A 21 0.17 -6.91 5.27
CA TRP A 21 -0.44 -5.65 5.69
C TRP A 21 -1.91 -5.54 5.30
N PHE A 22 -2.29 -6.10 4.15
CA PHE A 22 -3.70 -6.14 3.75
C PHE A 22 -4.54 -7.03 4.69
N GLU A 23 -4.01 -8.18 5.07
CA GLU A 23 -4.68 -9.11 5.98
C GLU A 23 -4.70 -8.58 7.42
N LYS A 24 -3.57 -8.09 7.91
CA LYS A 24 -3.44 -7.54 9.26
C LYS A 24 -4.39 -6.38 9.53
N ASN A 25 -4.55 -5.49 8.56
CA ASN A 25 -5.40 -4.30 8.68
C ASN A 25 -6.83 -4.54 8.19
N ASP A 26 -7.20 -5.77 7.89
CA ASP A 26 -8.54 -6.12 7.37
C ASP A 26 -9.07 -5.12 6.34
N VAL A 27 -8.26 -4.83 5.32
CA VAL A 27 -8.52 -3.74 4.36
C VAL A 27 -9.85 -3.87 3.62
N LEU A 28 -10.45 -5.06 3.61
CA LEU A 28 -11.75 -5.32 2.97
C LEU A 28 -12.94 -4.82 3.81
N ASN A 29 -12.79 -4.70 5.11
CA ASN A 29 -13.80 -4.19 6.03
C ASN A 29 -13.49 -2.77 6.55
N HIS A 30 -12.41 -2.17 6.06
CA HIS A 30 -11.96 -0.85 6.47
C HIS A 30 -12.86 0.27 5.88
N PRO A 31 -13.16 1.36 6.62
CA PRO A 31 -14.00 2.46 6.13
C PRO A 31 -13.57 3.06 4.78
N ASN A 32 -12.27 3.16 4.54
CA ASN A 32 -11.73 3.68 3.27
C ASN A 32 -11.54 2.59 2.17
N GLU A 33 -12.14 1.41 2.29
CA GLU A 33 -12.04 0.33 1.29
C GLU A 33 -12.59 0.75 -0.09
N LYS A 34 -13.70 1.48 -0.10
CA LYS A 34 -14.37 1.94 -1.33
C LYS A 34 -13.70 3.14 -1.99
N ASP A 35 -12.75 3.77 -1.33
CA ASP A 35 -11.98 4.90 -1.84
C ASP A 35 -10.94 4.45 -2.88
N VAL A 36 -11.41 4.15 -4.08
CA VAL A 36 -10.61 3.65 -5.21
C VAL A 36 -10.80 4.55 -6.42
N PHE A 37 -9.72 4.94 -7.08
CA PHE A 37 -9.84 5.67 -8.35
C PHE A 37 -10.55 4.83 -9.41
N LYS A 38 -11.64 5.34 -9.98
CA LYS A 38 -12.37 4.70 -11.06
C LYS A 38 -11.47 4.52 -12.29
N ILE A 39 -11.48 3.34 -12.85
CA ILE A 39 -10.69 2.98 -14.03
C ILE A 39 -11.54 3.19 -15.28
N LYS A 40 -11.10 4.07 -16.18
CA LYS A 40 -11.77 4.30 -17.47
C LYS A 40 -11.56 3.14 -18.46
N ASN A 41 -10.43 2.47 -18.44
CA ASN A 41 -10.10 1.35 -19.33
C ASN A 41 -9.40 0.22 -18.56
N ARG A 42 -10.14 -0.83 -18.20
CA ARG A 42 -9.61 -1.99 -17.45
C ARG A 42 -8.61 -2.83 -18.26
N ARG A 43 -8.74 -2.89 -19.59
CA ARG A 43 -7.88 -3.75 -20.44
C ARG A 43 -6.41 -3.42 -20.28
N LYS A 44 -6.06 -2.14 -20.12
CA LYS A 44 -4.68 -1.69 -19.91
C LYS A 44 -4.03 -2.30 -18.66
N TYR A 45 -4.82 -2.64 -17.64
CA TYR A 45 -4.30 -3.14 -16.37
C TYR A 45 -4.16 -4.66 -16.32
N TYR A 46 -4.87 -5.41 -17.19
CA TYR A 46 -4.74 -6.87 -17.25
C TYR A 46 -3.37 -7.33 -17.77
N ASN A 47 -2.73 -6.53 -18.60
CA ASN A 47 -1.46 -6.88 -19.24
C ASN A 47 -0.22 -6.51 -18.40
N ILE A 48 -0.42 -5.95 -17.20
CA ILE A 48 0.68 -5.61 -16.31
C ILE A 48 0.82 -6.74 -15.30
N GLU A 49 1.95 -7.43 -15.33
CA GLU A 49 2.23 -8.55 -14.44
C GLU A 49 2.37 -8.13 -12.98
N GLU A 50 2.05 -9.05 -12.04
CA GLU A 50 2.24 -8.83 -10.63
C GLU A 50 3.73 -8.57 -10.34
N GLY A 51 4.02 -7.48 -9.60
CA GLY A 51 5.39 -7.05 -9.31
C GLY A 51 6.07 -6.22 -10.41
N ALA A 52 5.36 -5.84 -11.46
CA ALA A 52 5.92 -4.96 -12.50
C ALA A 52 6.04 -3.52 -12.00
N VAL A 53 7.24 -3.13 -11.53
CA VAL A 53 7.50 -1.82 -10.89
C VAL A 53 8.49 -0.93 -11.66
N LYS A 54 8.98 -1.36 -12.82
CA LYS A 54 10.00 -0.62 -13.61
C LYS A 54 9.45 0.65 -14.29
N GLY A 55 8.14 0.74 -14.50
CA GLY A 55 7.51 1.90 -15.14
C GLY A 55 7.40 3.12 -14.21
N LYS A 56 7.32 4.34 -14.79
CA LYS A 56 7.00 5.55 -14.02
C LYS A 56 5.57 5.52 -13.47
N SER A 57 4.62 4.99 -14.23
CA SER A 57 3.19 4.93 -13.88
C SER A 57 2.72 3.48 -13.85
N PHE A 58 1.61 3.23 -13.15
CA PHE A 58 0.97 1.92 -13.10
C PHE A 58 1.85 0.79 -12.56
N LYS A 59 2.71 1.08 -11.60
CA LYS A 59 3.46 0.06 -10.88
C LYS A 59 2.47 -0.90 -10.22
N ARG A 60 2.57 -2.19 -10.55
CA ARG A 60 1.77 -3.23 -9.90
C ARG A 60 2.52 -3.80 -8.72
N LEU A 61 1.87 -3.80 -7.56
CA LEU A 61 2.40 -4.43 -6.37
C LEU A 61 2.55 -5.95 -6.56
N HIS A 62 3.38 -6.55 -5.73
CA HIS A 62 3.50 -8.01 -5.61
C HIS A 62 3.09 -8.41 -4.20
N ARG A 63 2.18 -9.38 -4.07
CA ARG A 63 1.64 -9.78 -2.77
C ARG A 63 2.73 -10.22 -1.77
N TRP A 64 3.76 -10.92 -2.22
CA TRP A 64 4.84 -11.45 -1.40
C TRP A 64 6.13 -10.61 -1.44
N ARG A 65 6.04 -9.32 -1.73
CA ARG A 65 7.18 -8.39 -1.71
C ARG A 65 6.79 -7.12 -0.98
N TYR A 66 7.78 -6.33 -0.59
CA TYR A 66 7.57 -4.98 -0.07
C TYR A 66 7.01 -4.05 -1.16
N SER A 67 6.28 -3.04 -0.73
CA SER A 67 5.79 -2.01 -1.64
C SER A 67 6.92 -1.08 -2.10
N PRO A 68 6.94 -0.68 -3.38
CA PRO A 68 7.75 0.47 -3.78
C PRO A 68 7.25 1.73 -3.08
N THR A 69 8.08 2.79 -3.11
CA THR A 69 7.76 4.08 -2.49
C THR A 69 6.40 4.61 -2.91
N ALA A 70 5.62 5.05 -1.95
CA ALA A 70 4.27 5.59 -2.12
C ALA A 70 4.30 7.04 -2.62
N ALA A 71 4.58 7.24 -3.91
CA ALA A 71 4.59 8.56 -4.55
C ALA A 71 3.21 8.89 -5.15
N TYR A 72 2.20 9.08 -4.32
CA TYR A 72 0.80 9.21 -4.76
C TYR A 72 0.39 10.64 -5.19
N GLY A 73 1.37 11.52 -5.48
CA GLY A 73 1.11 12.93 -5.78
C GLY A 73 0.31 13.19 -7.06
N ASN A 74 0.63 12.53 -8.16
CA ASN A 74 0.11 12.84 -9.50
C ASN A 74 -0.45 11.60 -10.22
N ASN A 75 -1.49 10.98 -9.67
CA ASN A 75 -2.10 9.78 -10.25
C ASN A 75 -1.19 8.54 -10.34
N GLU A 76 -0.10 8.50 -9.59
CA GLU A 76 0.86 7.39 -9.54
C GLU A 76 0.48 6.30 -8.52
N VAL A 77 -0.79 6.26 -8.13
CA VAL A 77 -1.29 5.23 -7.22
C VAL A 77 -1.06 3.84 -7.82
N HIS A 78 -0.49 2.97 -7.01
CA HIS A 78 -0.13 1.61 -7.40
C HIS A 78 -1.34 0.79 -7.86
N LEU A 79 -1.10 -0.20 -8.71
CA LEU A 79 -2.08 -1.22 -9.02
C LEU A 79 -2.09 -2.30 -7.93
N HIS A 80 -3.29 -2.79 -7.63
CA HIS A 80 -3.47 -3.92 -6.74
C HIS A 80 -2.71 -5.15 -7.26
N PRO A 81 -2.11 -5.99 -6.41
CA PRO A 81 -1.28 -7.11 -6.85
C PRO A 81 -1.96 -8.00 -7.89
N TYR A 82 -3.17 -8.43 -7.65
CA TYR A 82 -3.89 -9.41 -8.47
C TYR A 82 -5.28 -8.98 -8.96
N LEU A 83 -5.75 -7.78 -8.57
CA LEU A 83 -7.01 -7.24 -9.09
C LEU A 83 -6.74 -6.20 -10.18
N PRO A 84 -7.62 -6.10 -11.21
CA PRO A 84 -7.46 -5.13 -12.30
C PRO A 84 -7.93 -3.73 -11.87
N ARG A 85 -7.40 -3.23 -10.77
CA ARG A 85 -7.69 -1.91 -10.21
C ARG A 85 -6.48 -1.30 -9.54
N ARG A 86 -6.55 -0.03 -9.22
CA ARG A 86 -5.62 0.60 -8.29
C ARG A 86 -5.91 0.14 -6.86
N ILE A 87 -4.96 0.28 -5.97
CA ILE A 87 -5.19 0.07 -4.55
C ILE A 87 -6.21 1.07 -4.02
N SER A 88 -6.92 0.68 -2.96
CA SER A 88 -7.79 1.56 -2.18
C SER A 88 -6.97 2.44 -1.24
N VAL A 89 -7.63 3.43 -0.65
CA VAL A 89 -7.02 4.23 0.43
C VAL A 89 -6.73 3.35 1.64
N ALA A 90 -7.61 2.41 2.00
CA ALA A 90 -7.36 1.43 3.06
C ALA A 90 -6.07 0.63 2.82
N GLU A 91 -5.90 0.09 1.61
CA GLU A 91 -4.71 -0.64 1.20
C GLU A 91 -3.44 0.24 1.24
N ALA A 92 -3.57 1.52 0.87
CA ALA A 92 -2.47 2.47 0.94
C ALA A 92 -2.07 2.80 2.38
N LEU A 93 -3.04 2.97 3.29
CA LEU A 93 -2.80 3.19 4.73
C LEU A 93 -2.11 1.96 5.35
N ALA A 94 -2.58 0.75 5.03
CA ALA A 94 -1.99 -0.50 5.50
C ALA A 94 -0.52 -0.63 5.08
N ILE A 95 -0.18 -0.34 3.82
CA ILE A 95 1.21 -0.37 3.31
C ILE A 95 2.11 0.64 4.03
N GLN A 96 1.56 1.75 4.49
CA GLN A 96 2.27 2.74 5.31
C GLN A 96 2.37 2.33 6.79
N SER A 97 2.00 1.09 7.09
CA SER A 97 2.00 0.51 8.44
C SER A 97 1.20 1.33 9.48
N LEU A 98 0.19 2.08 9.03
CA LEU A 98 -0.74 2.74 9.94
C LEU A 98 -1.62 1.68 10.64
N PRO A 99 -2.05 1.92 11.87
CA PRO A 99 -2.90 0.98 12.59
C PRO A 99 -4.26 0.80 11.89
N GLU A 100 -4.90 -0.36 12.07
CA GLU A 100 -6.15 -0.73 11.41
C GLU A 100 -7.32 0.24 11.66
N TRP A 101 -7.32 0.90 12.81
CA TRP A 101 -8.35 1.88 13.19
C TRP A 101 -8.14 3.27 12.56
N PHE A 102 -6.99 3.52 11.93
CA PHE A 102 -6.69 4.84 11.36
C PHE A 102 -7.39 5.01 10.02
N GLU A 103 -8.32 5.96 9.96
CA GLU A 103 -9.09 6.27 8.76
C GLU A 103 -8.94 7.74 8.34
N LEU A 104 -9.19 8.01 7.08
CA LEU A 104 -9.29 9.37 6.55
C LEU A 104 -10.76 9.76 6.40
N PRO A 105 -11.14 11.03 6.72
CA PRO A 105 -12.52 11.48 6.68
C PRO A 105 -13.22 11.20 5.35
N GLU A 106 -14.49 10.79 5.41
CA GLU A 106 -15.27 10.45 4.21
C GLU A 106 -15.37 11.63 3.23
N GLU A 107 -15.53 12.84 3.74
CA GLU A 107 -15.73 14.08 2.96
C GLU A 107 -14.47 14.46 2.17
N LEU A 108 -13.31 13.88 2.51
CA LEU A 108 -12.07 14.22 1.86
C LEU A 108 -12.02 13.59 0.45
N PRO A 109 -11.79 14.39 -0.62
CA PRO A 109 -11.68 13.85 -1.97
C PRO A 109 -10.59 12.80 -2.08
N ILE A 110 -10.82 11.74 -2.85
CA ILE A 110 -9.88 10.60 -3.03
C ILE A 110 -8.46 11.07 -3.38
N SER A 111 -8.34 12.07 -4.25
CA SER A 111 -7.04 12.64 -4.63
C SER A 111 -6.29 13.25 -3.45
N LYS A 112 -7.02 13.88 -2.53
CA LYS A 112 -6.45 14.43 -1.30
C LYS A 112 -6.06 13.32 -0.33
N LYS A 113 -6.90 12.29 -0.16
CA LYS A 113 -6.59 11.11 0.66
C LYS A 113 -5.26 10.48 0.21
N PHE A 114 -5.11 10.16 -1.07
CA PHE A 114 -3.86 9.60 -1.57
C PHE A 114 -2.66 10.55 -1.44
N LYS A 115 -2.84 11.85 -1.66
CA LYS A 115 -1.78 12.83 -1.45
C LYS A 115 -1.35 12.88 0.01
N THR A 116 -2.28 12.81 0.96
CA THR A 116 -1.99 12.74 2.39
C THR A 116 -1.16 11.50 2.72
N VAL A 117 -1.57 10.32 2.24
CA VAL A 117 -0.82 9.07 2.43
C VAL A 117 0.57 9.17 1.82
N GLY A 118 0.70 9.68 0.59
CA GLY A 118 1.98 9.80 -0.12
C GLY A 118 2.95 10.81 0.49
N ASN A 119 2.46 11.80 1.21
CA ASN A 119 3.29 12.77 1.94
C ASN A 119 3.67 12.27 3.34
N GLY A 120 3.03 11.22 3.82
CA GLY A 120 3.32 10.62 5.12
C GLY A 120 4.61 9.80 5.12
N VAL A 121 5.21 9.68 6.28
CA VAL A 121 6.30 8.72 6.53
C VAL A 121 5.67 7.43 7.06
N PRO A 122 6.12 6.23 6.63
CA PRO A 122 5.60 4.97 7.18
C PRO A 122 5.70 4.95 8.71
N TYR A 123 4.59 4.64 9.37
CA TYR A 123 4.47 4.76 10.83
C TYR A 123 5.57 4.00 11.58
N LEU A 124 5.78 2.71 11.25
CA LEU A 124 6.80 1.90 11.93
C LEU A 124 8.23 2.38 11.64
N LEU A 125 8.49 2.93 10.45
CA LEU A 125 9.79 3.52 10.14
C LEU A 125 10.05 4.75 11.01
N ALA A 126 9.07 5.65 11.11
CA ALA A 126 9.18 6.83 11.96
C ALA A 126 9.36 6.47 13.43
N TYR A 127 8.59 5.48 13.92
CA TYR A 127 8.71 4.97 15.27
C TYR A 127 10.10 4.39 15.55
N GLY A 128 10.61 3.52 14.68
CA GLY A 128 11.93 2.92 14.85
C GLY A 128 13.07 3.95 14.89
N ILE A 129 13.01 4.95 14.01
CA ILE A 129 14.00 6.05 14.00
C ILE A 129 13.92 6.85 15.32
N ALA A 130 12.72 7.19 15.77
CA ALA A 130 12.51 7.93 17.00
C ALA A 130 12.98 7.17 18.23
N ASP A 131 12.71 5.87 18.30
CA ASP A 131 13.13 4.99 19.39
C ASP A 131 14.66 4.88 19.48
N GLU A 132 15.33 4.67 18.35
CA GLU A 132 16.80 4.61 18.30
C GLU A 132 17.44 5.97 18.66
N LEU A 133 16.89 7.07 18.20
CA LEU A 133 17.35 8.40 18.56
C LEU A 133 17.17 8.68 20.05
N TYR A 134 16.02 8.29 20.62
CA TYR A 134 15.76 8.40 22.05
C TYR A 134 16.78 7.61 22.88
N LYS A 135 17.01 6.34 22.55
CA LYS A 135 18.01 5.49 23.22
C LYS A 135 19.40 6.11 23.19
N TRP A 136 19.79 6.67 22.05
CA TRP A 136 21.09 7.32 21.91
C TRP A 136 21.20 8.60 22.76
N LEU A 137 20.15 9.38 22.88
CA LEU A 137 20.13 10.60 23.72
C LEU A 137 20.17 10.30 25.21
N VAL A 138 19.48 9.24 25.65
CA VAL A 138 19.38 8.91 27.08
C VAL A 138 20.64 8.19 27.59
N ASN A 139 21.37 7.48 26.73
CA ASN A 139 22.57 6.73 27.10
C ASN A 139 23.88 7.57 26.94
N ARG A 140 23.75 8.86 26.80
CA ARG A 140 24.89 9.82 26.86
C ARG A 140 24.99 10.38 28.25
#